data_7a52cd1c6e20c5faa62f70cfbbbc920c
#
_entry.id   7a52cd1c6e20c5faa62f70cfbbbc920c
#
_cell.length_a   1.000
_cell.length_b   1.000
_cell.length_c   1.000
_cell.angle_alpha   90.00
_cell.angle_beta   90.00
_cell.angle_gamma   90.00
#
_symmetry.space_group_name_H-M   'P 1'
#
loop_
_entity.id
_entity.type
_entity.pdbx_description
1 polymer ?
#
loop_
_entity_poly.entity_id
_entity_poly.type
_entity_poly.pdbx_seq_one_letter_code
_entity_poly.pdbx_strand_id
1 'polypeptide(L)'
;PEAVVDAAFRSVKKASELIDMRTHHGEHPRIGATDVLPLVPVSGVTLEECAEMARALAKRIADELAIPTYCYEAAALRPERRNLAVCRKGEYEALAQRITDPAEMPDFGGGEFTGQAARSGATVVGARDFLVAVNFNLNSTSTRRANAIAFDVREKGRPRREGNPITGRIVRDAEGNPVMIPGTLKGCKAIGWYIEEYGIAQVSMNITDIRATPLHVAFEEVCRQYLIRLRYAGQLP
;
A
#
# COMPACT_ATOMS: atom_id res chain seq x y z
N PRO A 1 18.74 15.07 10.51
CA PRO A 1 17.41 14.48 10.71
C PRO A 1 16.34 15.52 11.00
N GLU A 2 16.57 16.46 11.96
CA GLU A 2 15.59 17.46 12.41
C GLU A 2 15.01 18.32 11.28
N ALA A 3 15.86 18.84 10.39
CA ALA A 3 15.41 19.66 9.27
C ALA A 3 14.48 18.89 8.30
N VAL A 4 14.70 17.59 8.11
CA VAL A 4 13.85 16.73 7.27
C VAL A 4 12.49 16.53 7.95
N VAL A 5 12.47 16.28 9.25
CA VAL A 5 11.24 16.13 10.04
C VAL A 5 10.42 17.42 10.04
N ASP A 6 11.09 18.59 10.20
CA ASP A 6 10.40 19.88 10.12
C ASP A 6 9.86 20.19 8.72
N ALA A 7 10.62 19.88 7.68
CA ALA A 7 10.15 20.02 6.31
C ALA A 7 8.93 19.11 6.03
N ALA A 8 8.93 17.87 6.52
CA ALA A 8 7.81 16.95 6.43
C ALA A 8 6.56 17.51 7.15
N PHE A 9 6.72 18.03 8.37
CA PHE A 9 5.64 18.69 9.12
C PHE A 9 5.04 19.87 8.33
N ARG A 10 5.89 20.75 7.79
CA ARG A 10 5.44 21.91 6.99
C ARG A 10 4.72 21.47 5.72
N SER A 11 5.14 20.36 5.11
CA SER A 11 4.47 19.79 3.93
C SER A 11 3.07 19.30 4.26
N VAL A 12 2.89 18.61 5.41
CA VAL A 12 1.58 18.20 5.92
C VAL A 12 0.68 19.40 6.17
N LYS A 13 1.21 20.42 6.85
CA LYS A 13 0.49 21.68 7.08
C LYS A 13 0.04 22.29 5.76
N LYS A 14 0.94 22.40 4.79
CA LYS A 14 0.62 22.99 3.49
C LYS A 14 -0.42 22.20 2.73
N ALA A 15 -0.33 20.88 2.73
CA ALA A 15 -1.33 20.01 2.12
C ALA A 15 -2.73 20.22 2.74
N SER A 16 -2.80 20.32 4.07
CA SER A 16 -4.07 20.54 4.79
C SER A 16 -4.72 21.92 4.50
N GLU A 17 -3.93 22.91 4.11
CA GLU A 17 -4.42 24.22 3.69
C GLU A 17 -4.98 24.21 2.27
N LEU A 18 -4.40 23.40 1.37
CA LEU A 18 -4.68 23.41 -0.06
C LEU A 18 -5.70 22.35 -0.50
N ILE A 19 -5.77 21.23 0.18
CA ILE A 19 -6.59 20.07 -0.20
C ILE A 19 -7.77 19.92 0.75
N ASP A 20 -8.96 19.89 0.18
CA ASP A 20 -10.19 19.62 0.93
C ASP A 20 -10.71 18.21 0.57
N MET A 21 -10.56 17.29 1.52
CA MET A 21 -10.94 15.88 1.33
C MET A 21 -12.44 15.68 1.14
N ARG A 22 -13.26 16.61 1.54
CA ARG A 22 -14.73 16.54 1.36
C ARG A 22 -15.14 16.60 -0.11
N THR A 23 -14.29 17.18 -0.97
CA THR A 23 -14.52 17.33 -2.41
C THR A 23 -13.47 16.63 -3.27
N HIS A 24 -12.47 16.02 -2.63
CA HIS A 24 -11.37 15.36 -3.34
C HIS A 24 -11.72 13.89 -3.65
N HIS A 25 -11.54 13.51 -4.90
CA HIS A 25 -11.62 12.13 -5.38
C HIS A 25 -10.29 11.75 -6.03
N GLY A 26 -9.88 10.50 -5.91
CA GLY A 26 -8.61 9.98 -6.43
C GLY A 26 -8.76 8.55 -6.95
N GLU A 27 -7.87 8.17 -7.86
CA GLU A 27 -7.80 6.81 -8.43
C GLU A 27 -7.24 5.79 -7.44
N HIS A 28 -6.37 6.22 -6.53
CA HIS A 28 -5.78 5.38 -5.50
C HIS A 28 -6.50 5.53 -4.16
N PRO A 29 -6.50 4.47 -3.33
CA PRO A 29 -6.96 4.57 -1.95
C PRO A 29 -6.26 5.73 -1.22
N ARG A 30 -7.02 6.58 -0.54
CA ARG A 30 -6.52 7.71 0.23
C ARG A 30 -7.32 7.90 1.52
N ILE A 31 -6.67 8.35 2.56
CA ILE A 31 -7.30 8.62 3.86
C ILE A 31 -7.23 10.11 4.24
N GLY A 32 -6.40 10.89 3.55
CA GLY A 32 -6.24 12.31 3.84
C GLY A 32 -5.44 13.08 2.81
N ALA A 33 -5.38 14.39 2.98
CA ALA A 33 -4.67 15.35 2.13
C ALA A 33 -3.15 15.04 2.06
N THR A 34 -2.57 14.64 3.18
CA THR A 34 -1.27 13.96 3.23
C THR A 34 -1.54 12.52 3.62
N ASP A 35 -1.79 11.70 2.64
CA ASP A 35 -2.22 10.33 2.85
C ASP A 35 -1.19 9.48 3.60
N VAL A 36 0.08 9.48 3.12
CA VAL A 36 1.18 8.68 3.71
C VAL A 36 2.46 9.49 3.79
N LEU A 37 3.09 9.45 4.95
CA LEU A 37 4.36 10.14 5.24
C LEU A 37 5.39 9.16 5.80
N PRO A 38 6.18 8.48 4.95
CA PRO A 38 7.25 7.59 5.40
C PRO A 38 8.57 8.34 5.60
N LEU A 39 9.25 8.08 6.72
CA LEU A 39 10.67 8.36 6.85
C LEU A 39 11.46 7.13 6.39
N VAL A 40 12.47 7.35 5.55
CA VAL A 40 13.27 6.30 4.93
C VAL A 40 14.75 6.50 5.28
N PRO A 41 15.42 5.53 5.91
CA PRO A 41 16.83 5.65 6.22
C PRO A 41 17.67 5.60 4.94
N VAL A 42 18.39 6.69 4.65
CA VAL A 42 19.28 6.76 3.47
C VAL A 42 20.73 6.57 3.90
N SER A 43 21.19 7.37 4.88
CA SER A 43 22.56 7.34 5.38
C SER A 43 22.64 7.98 6.77
N GLY A 44 23.46 7.44 7.64
CA GLY A 44 23.73 7.99 8.97
C GLY A 44 22.54 7.91 9.95
N VAL A 45 21.54 7.10 9.65
CA VAL A 45 20.36 6.87 10.49
C VAL A 45 19.85 5.44 10.28
N THR A 46 19.40 4.81 11.33
CA THR A 46 18.80 3.48 11.31
C THR A 46 17.29 3.53 11.08
N LEU A 47 16.70 2.40 10.73
CA LEU A 47 15.24 2.29 10.56
C LEU A 47 14.50 2.54 11.90
N GLU A 48 15.08 2.09 13.03
CA GLU A 48 14.47 2.32 14.34
C GLU A 48 14.51 3.80 14.74
N GLU A 49 15.62 4.49 14.52
CA GLU A 49 15.69 5.94 14.74
C GLU A 49 14.68 6.70 13.85
N CYS A 50 14.51 6.26 12.59
CA CYS A 50 13.44 6.77 11.72
C CYS A 50 12.04 6.49 12.30
N ALA A 51 11.82 5.32 12.89
CA ALA A 51 10.55 4.98 13.51
C ALA A 51 10.24 5.83 14.74
N GLU A 52 11.22 6.12 15.57
CA GLU A 52 11.07 7.03 16.71
C GLU A 52 10.74 8.45 16.25
N MET A 53 11.47 8.97 15.26
CA MET A 53 11.19 10.28 14.66
C MET A 53 9.80 10.33 14.03
N ALA A 54 9.36 9.25 13.38
CA ALA A 54 8.03 9.16 12.77
C ALA A 54 6.91 9.19 13.82
N ARG A 55 7.07 8.50 14.96
CA ARG A 55 6.11 8.54 16.08
C ARG A 55 6.02 9.95 16.68
N ALA A 56 7.17 10.61 16.90
CA ALA A 56 7.21 11.98 17.40
C ALA A 56 6.55 12.96 16.40
N LEU A 57 6.82 12.80 15.11
CA LEU A 57 6.20 13.60 14.04
C LEU A 57 4.69 13.37 13.96
N ALA A 58 4.23 12.12 14.07
CA ALA A 58 2.81 11.78 14.08
C ALA A 58 2.09 12.49 15.24
N LYS A 59 2.67 12.42 16.44
CA LYS A 59 2.13 13.13 17.61
C LYS A 59 2.10 14.64 17.40
N ARG A 60 3.18 15.24 16.90
CA ARG A 60 3.27 16.68 16.60
C ARG A 60 2.19 17.12 15.59
N ILE A 61 1.97 16.35 14.52
CA ILE A 61 0.92 16.62 13.52
C ILE A 61 -0.47 16.63 14.18
N ALA A 62 -0.74 15.67 15.03
CA ALA A 62 -2.02 15.61 15.73
C ALA A 62 -2.21 16.77 16.70
N ASP A 63 -1.19 17.09 17.50
CA ASP A 63 -1.26 18.14 18.52
C ASP A 63 -1.33 19.56 17.93
N GLU A 64 -0.52 19.85 16.90
CA GLU A 64 -0.39 21.21 16.37
C GLU A 64 -1.33 21.51 15.19
N LEU A 65 -1.73 20.48 14.41
CA LEU A 65 -2.56 20.66 13.22
C LEU A 65 -3.98 20.09 13.39
N ALA A 66 -4.27 19.44 14.52
CA ALA A 66 -5.54 18.71 14.74
C ALA A 66 -5.88 17.72 13.64
N ILE A 67 -4.87 17.08 13.01
CA ILE A 67 -5.00 16.07 12.00
C ILE A 67 -4.77 14.70 12.66
N PRO A 68 -5.75 13.78 12.61
CA PRO A 68 -5.58 12.44 13.17
C PRO A 68 -4.45 11.68 12.47
N THR A 69 -3.65 10.93 13.25
CA THR A 69 -2.53 10.19 12.67
C THR A 69 -2.51 8.72 13.09
N TYR A 70 -2.13 7.87 12.13
CA TYR A 70 -1.87 6.44 12.33
C TYR A 70 -0.38 6.17 12.13
N CYS A 71 0.23 5.40 13.02
CA CYS A 71 1.61 4.94 12.88
C CYS A 71 1.64 3.60 12.12
N TYR A 72 2.53 3.47 11.11
CA TYR A 72 2.61 2.25 10.30
C TYR A 72 4.03 1.75 10.07
N GLU A 73 4.14 0.53 9.52
CA GLU A 73 5.41 -0.20 9.26
C GLU A 73 6.26 -0.28 10.53
N ALA A 74 7.54 0.14 10.49
CA ALA A 74 8.43 0.10 11.65
C ALA A 74 7.98 1.02 12.79
N ALA A 75 7.24 2.10 12.50
CA ALA A 75 6.70 3.00 13.51
C ALA A 75 5.37 2.53 14.12
N ALA A 76 4.77 1.45 13.63
CA ALA A 76 3.46 0.97 14.08
C ALA A 76 3.43 0.73 15.60
N LEU A 77 2.41 1.28 16.27
CA LEU A 77 2.13 1.05 17.70
C LEU A 77 1.24 -0.18 17.92
N ARG A 78 0.55 -0.64 16.86
CA ARG A 78 -0.25 -1.86 16.85
C ARG A 78 0.25 -2.79 15.75
N PRO A 79 0.48 -4.10 16.00
CA PRO A 79 1.08 -5.02 15.03
C PRO A 79 0.36 -5.07 13.66
N GLU A 80 -0.96 -5.00 13.65
CA GLU A 80 -1.78 -5.02 12.43
C GLU A 80 -1.55 -3.80 11.54
N ARG A 81 -1.15 -2.67 12.12
CA ARG A 81 -0.85 -1.41 11.40
C ARG A 81 0.50 -1.39 10.69
N ARG A 82 1.30 -2.43 10.84
CA ARG A 82 2.46 -2.63 9.95
C ARG A 82 2.06 -2.68 8.47
N ASN A 83 0.84 -3.12 8.19
CA ASN A 83 0.31 -3.09 6.83
C ASN A 83 -0.46 -1.78 6.58
N LEU A 84 0.05 -0.94 5.68
CA LEU A 84 -0.59 0.32 5.27
C LEU A 84 -2.06 0.15 4.87
N ALA A 85 -2.43 -0.97 4.23
CA ALA A 85 -3.81 -1.22 3.82
C ALA A 85 -4.79 -1.31 5.01
N VAL A 86 -4.32 -1.70 6.20
CA VAL A 86 -5.13 -1.70 7.44
C VAL A 86 -5.37 -0.27 7.90
N CYS A 87 -4.36 0.60 7.83
CA CYS A 87 -4.50 2.01 8.17
C CYS A 87 -5.48 2.73 7.23
N ARG A 88 -5.49 2.37 5.94
CA ARG A 88 -6.36 2.94 4.90
C ARG A 88 -7.72 2.25 4.75
N LYS A 89 -8.06 1.27 5.58
CA LYS A 89 -9.30 0.49 5.45
C LYS A 89 -10.54 1.41 5.37
N GLY A 90 -11.32 1.27 4.30
CA GLY A 90 -12.50 2.08 4.04
C GLY A 90 -12.21 3.54 3.65
N GLU A 91 -10.94 3.91 3.50
CA GLU A 91 -10.45 5.20 3.01
C GLU A 91 -10.94 6.40 3.85
N TYR A 92 -10.97 7.58 3.24
CA TYR A 92 -11.49 8.78 3.89
C TYR A 92 -12.97 8.66 4.26
N GLU A 93 -13.74 7.94 3.45
CA GLU A 93 -15.20 7.77 3.61
C GLU A 93 -15.58 7.03 4.90
N ALA A 94 -14.72 6.13 5.37
CA ALA A 94 -14.94 5.42 6.64
C ALA A 94 -14.34 6.14 7.86
N LEU A 95 -13.58 7.22 7.65
CA LEU A 95 -12.78 7.85 8.71
C LEU A 95 -13.66 8.40 9.86
N ALA A 96 -14.80 8.98 9.55
CA ALA A 96 -15.71 9.54 10.56
C ALA A 96 -16.18 8.49 11.58
N GLN A 97 -16.42 7.25 11.14
CA GLN A 97 -16.78 6.14 12.02
C GLN A 97 -15.54 5.60 12.76
N ARG A 98 -14.44 5.41 12.05
CA ARG A 98 -13.22 4.81 12.59
C ARG A 98 -12.55 5.64 13.68
N ILE A 99 -12.63 6.97 13.59
CA ILE A 99 -11.97 7.88 14.52
C ILE A 99 -12.58 7.81 15.94
N THR A 100 -13.83 7.35 16.05
CA THR A 100 -14.56 7.18 17.31
C THR A 100 -14.58 5.73 17.82
N ASP A 101 -14.19 4.77 16.97
CA ASP A 101 -14.14 3.35 17.34
C ASP A 101 -12.83 3.03 18.09
N PRO A 102 -12.88 2.59 19.37
CA PRO A 102 -11.67 2.26 20.14
C PRO A 102 -10.78 1.20 19.48
N ALA A 103 -11.33 0.31 18.66
CA ALA A 103 -10.57 -0.72 17.94
C ALA A 103 -9.83 -0.16 16.70
N GLU A 104 -10.38 0.86 16.07
CA GLU A 104 -9.86 1.41 14.80
C GLU A 104 -9.34 2.85 14.91
N MET A 105 -9.56 3.53 16.05
CA MET A 105 -9.18 4.94 16.25
C MET A 105 -7.69 5.20 15.96
N PRO A 106 -7.35 6.44 15.54
CA PRO A 106 -5.97 6.87 15.33
C PRO A 106 -5.07 6.66 16.55
N ASP A 107 -3.77 6.61 16.35
CA ASP A 107 -2.78 6.55 17.43
C ASP A 107 -2.66 7.89 18.15
N PHE A 108 -2.87 9.00 17.43
CA PHE A 108 -2.92 10.35 17.97
C PHE A 108 -4.05 11.16 17.32
N GLY A 109 -4.68 12.05 18.09
CA GLY A 109 -5.74 12.94 17.60
C GLY A 109 -7.06 12.23 17.29
N GLY A 110 -7.36 11.14 18.01
CA GLY A 110 -8.65 10.43 17.90
C GLY A 110 -9.73 11.02 18.81
N GLY A 111 -10.96 10.45 18.67
CA GLY A 111 -12.12 10.74 19.50
C GLY A 111 -13.22 11.56 18.83
N GLU A 112 -12.89 12.55 18.01
CA GLU A 112 -13.87 13.39 17.33
C GLU A 112 -13.51 13.61 15.87
N PHE A 113 -14.49 13.54 14.98
CA PHE A 113 -14.35 13.94 13.58
C PHE A 113 -14.57 15.45 13.47
N THR A 114 -13.54 16.21 13.89
CA THR A 114 -13.56 17.67 13.90
C THR A 114 -13.59 18.28 12.50
N GLY A 115 -13.86 19.60 12.41
CA GLY A 115 -13.82 20.32 11.13
C GLY A 115 -12.47 20.18 10.39
N GLN A 116 -11.36 20.13 11.10
CA GLN A 116 -10.04 19.91 10.51
C GLN A 116 -9.87 18.45 10.03
N ALA A 117 -10.28 17.46 10.82
CA ALA A 117 -10.24 16.06 10.41
C ALA A 117 -11.17 15.82 9.20
N ALA A 118 -12.33 16.45 9.15
CA ALA A 118 -13.21 16.39 7.98
C ALA A 118 -12.57 17.03 6.75
N ARG A 119 -11.89 18.18 6.90
CA ARG A 119 -11.22 18.86 5.79
C ARG A 119 -9.99 18.10 5.28
N SER A 120 -9.11 17.67 6.19
CA SER A 120 -7.79 17.12 5.84
C SER A 120 -7.75 15.60 5.80
N GLY A 121 -8.75 14.91 6.37
CA GLY A 121 -8.66 13.48 6.63
C GLY A 121 -7.66 13.16 7.72
N ALA A 122 -7.07 11.97 7.66
CA ALA A 122 -6.00 11.52 8.54
C ALA A 122 -4.69 11.33 7.76
N THR A 123 -3.56 11.30 8.47
CA THR A 123 -2.24 11.03 7.88
C THR A 123 -1.67 9.74 8.47
N VAL A 124 -1.16 8.86 7.60
CA VAL A 124 -0.46 7.65 8.00
C VAL A 124 1.04 7.93 8.01
N VAL A 125 1.64 8.02 9.20
CA VAL A 125 3.06 8.37 9.40
C VAL A 125 3.84 7.13 9.77
N GLY A 126 5.03 6.92 9.19
CA GLY A 126 5.80 5.75 9.54
C GLY A 126 7.25 5.79 9.10
N ALA A 127 7.93 4.68 9.32
CA ALA A 127 9.27 4.45 8.83
C ALA A 127 9.32 3.10 8.10
N ARG A 128 9.98 3.08 6.96
CA ARG A 128 10.14 1.86 6.15
C ARG A 128 11.45 1.90 5.38
N ASP A 129 11.88 0.76 4.93
CA ASP A 129 13.01 0.66 4.00
C ASP A 129 12.60 1.15 2.59
N PHE A 130 13.55 1.20 1.66
CA PHE A 130 13.30 1.59 0.28
C PHE A 130 12.18 0.74 -0.34
N LEU A 131 11.35 1.39 -1.13
CA LEU A 131 10.32 0.76 -1.93
C LEU A 131 10.49 1.22 -3.37
N VAL A 132 10.51 0.28 -4.31
CA VAL A 132 10.50 0.56 -5.74
C VAL A 132 9.12 0.27 -6.29
N ALA A 133 8.42 1.31 -6.73
CA ALA A 133 7.19 1.16 -7.51
C ALA A 133 7.55 1.03 -8.99
N VAL A 134 7.08 -0.03 -9.63
CA VAL A 134 7.34 -0.31 -11.04
C VAL A 134 6.10 -0.89 -11.71
N ASN A 135 5.84 -0.45 -12.95
CA ASN A 135 4.77 -0.96 -13.78
C ASN A 135 5.35 -1.66 -15.01
N PHE A 136 4.92 -2.90 -15.24
CA PHE A 136 5.29 -3.66 -16.42
C PHE A 136 4.13 -3.66 -17.42
N ASN A 137 4.31 -2.99 -18.55
CA ASN A 137 3.33 -2.96 -19.63
C ASN A 137 3.28 -4.32 -20.32
N LEU A 138 2.09 -4.87 -20.49
CA LEU A 138 1.87 -6.10 -21.21
C LEU A 138 1.40 -5.80 -22.63
N ASN A 139 1.85 -6.57 -23.61
CA ASN A 139 1.27 -6.52 -24.96
C ASN A 139 -0.12 -7.19 -24.96
N SER A 140 -1.04 -6.63 -24.20
CA SER A 140 -2.39 -7.16 -23.98
C SER A 140 -3.27 -6.09 -23.33
N THR A 141 -4.57 -6.13 -23.63
CA THR A 141 -5.61 -5.34 -22.98
C THR A 141 -6.27 -6.08 -21.80
N SER A 142 -5.87 -7.34 -21.55
CA SER A 142 -6.52 -8.21 -20.57
C SER A 142 -6.08 -7.95 -19.15
N THR A 143 -6.88 -7.20 -18.38
CA THR A 143 -6.74 -7.05 -16.92
C THR A 143 -6.73 -8.39 -16.19
N ARG A 144 -7.52 -9.37 -16.66
CA ARG A 144 -7.54 -10.73 -16.11
C ARG A 144 -6.17 -11.40 -16.24
N ARG A 145 -5.49 -11.22 -17.38
CA ARG A 145 -4.14 -11.76 -17.61
C ARG A 145 -3.12 -11.06 -16.71
N ALA A 146 -3.18 -9.75 -16.63
CA ALA A 146 -2.31 -8.96 -15.76
C ALA A 146 -2.47 -9.36 -14.28
N ASN A 147 -3.71 -9.49 -13.78
CA ASN A 147 -3.97 -9.95 -12.41
C ASN A 147 -3.48 -11.38 -12.17
N ALA A 148 -3.63 -12.27 -13.13
CA ALA A 148 -3.17 -13.64 -12.99
C ALA A 148 -1.64 -13.71 -12.87
N ILE A 149 -0.90 -12.88 -13.62
CA ILE A 149 0.56 -12.74 -13.50
C ILE A 149 0.92 -12.12 -12.15
N ALA A 150 0.29 -11.01 -11.79
CA ALA A 150 0.53 -10.33 -10.52
C ALA A 150 0.36 -11.28 -9.31
N PHE A 151 -0.63 -12.16 -9.35
CA PHE A 151 -0.89 -13.13 -8.27
C PHE A 151 0.11 -14.29 -8.25
N ASP A 152 0.70 -14.64 -9.37
CA ASP A 152 1.73 -15.68 -9.43
C ASP A 152 3.11 -15.15 -9.02
N VAL A 153 3.38 -13.85 -9.22
CA VAL A 153 4.68 -13.27 -8.88
C VAL A 153 4.74 -12.70 -7.47
N ARG A 154 3.68 -12.05 -6.96
CA ARG A 154 3.71 -11.38 -5.65
C ARG A 154 3.88 -12.36 -4.48
N GLU A 155 4.57 -11.99 -3.43
CA GLU A 155 4.86 -12.84 -2.28
C GLU A 155 3.62 -13.50 -1.66
N LYS A 156 2.53 -12.75 -1.47
CA LYS A 156 1.25 -13.28 -0.96
C LYS A 156 0.67 -14.39 -1.85
N GLY A 157 0.98 -14.36 -3.14
CA GLY A 157 0.47 -15.33 -4.09
C GLY A 157 -1.03 -15.25 -4.32
N ARG A 158 -1.67 -16.40 -4.46
CA ARG A 158 -3.10 -16.56 -4.74
C ARG A 158 -3.74 -17.65 -3.90
N PRO A 159 -5.08 -17.62 -3.69
CA PRO A 159 -5.79 -18.73 -3.08
C PRO A 159 -5.67 -20.00 -3.96
N ARG A 160 -5.44 -21.14 -3.30
CA ARG A 160 -5.54 -22.46 -3.93
C ARG A 160 -6.98 -22.73 -4.31
N ARG A 161 -7.19 -23.30 -5.51
CA ARG A 161 -8.52 -23.66 -6.01
C ARG A 161 -8.55 -25.12 -6.46
N GLU A 162 -9.71 -25.76 -6.34
CA GLU A 162 -9.97 -27.10 -6.84
C GLU A 162 -10.28 -27.05 -8.34
N GLY A 163 -9.72 -27.98 -9.10
CA GLY A 163 -9.93 -28.05 -10.54
C GLY A 163 -9.35 -26.85 -11.28
N ASN A 164 -10.18 -25.92 -11.71
CA ASN A 164 -9.72 -24.77 -12.49
C ASN A 164 -9.03 -23.73 -11.58
N PRO A 165 -7.77 -23.33 -11.83
CA PRO A 165 -7.00 -22.42 -10.98
C PRO A 165 -7.53 -20.97 -10.93
N ILE A 166 -8.48 -20.62 -11.80
CA ILE A 166 -9.05 -19.26 -11.89
C ILE A 166 -10.48 -19.23 -11.37
N THR A 167 -11.32 -20.19 -11.76
CA THR A 167 -12.76 -20.22 -11.49
C THR A 167 -13.18 -21.29 -10.49
N GLY A 168 -12.29 -22.23 -10.14
CA GLY A 168 -12.54 -23.29 -9.19
C GLY A 168 -12.84 -22.78 -7.78
N ARG A 169 -13.45 -23.66 -6.96
CA ARG A 169 -13.76 -23.37 -5.57
C ARG A 169 -12.47 -23.12 -4.77
N ILE A 170 -12.46 -22.08 -3.93
CA ILE A 170 -11.32 -21.79 -3.06
C ILE A 170 -11.22 -22.86 -1.98
N VAL A 171 -10.06 -23.49 -1.86
CA VAL A 171 -9.71 -24.42 -0.78
C VAL A 171 -9.51 -23.60 0.50
N ARG A 172 -10.16 -24.06 1.58
CA ARG A 172 -10.05 -23.44 2.90
C ARG A 172 -9.44 -24.40 3.90
N ASP A 173 -8.73 -23.87 4.90
CA ASP A 173 -8.21 -24.62 6.04
C ASP A 173 -9.31 -24.92 7.07
N ALA A 174 -8.95 -25.52 8.21
CA ALA A 174 -9.88 -25.88 9.28
C ALA A 174 -10.51 -24.66 9.96
N GLU A 175 -9.83 -23.52 9.92
CA GLU A 175 -10.27 -22.23 10.45
C GLU A 175 -11.12 -21.43 9.44
N GLY A 176 -11.30 -21.94 8.21
CA GLY A 176 -12.08 -21.31 7.16
C GLY A 176 -11.29 -20.28 6.33
N ASN A 177 -9.98 -20.12 6.55
CA ASN A 177 -9.15 -19.21 5.76
C ASN A 177 -8.76 -19.83 4.43
N PRO A 178 -8.59 -19.03 3.36
CA PRO A 178 -8.09 -19.53 2.09
C PRO A 178 -6.67 -20.11 2.22
N VAL A 179 -6.48 -21.35 1.78
CA VAL A 179 -5.14 -21.92 1.62
C VAL A 179 -4.43 -21.19 0.49
N MET A 180 -3.29 -20.57 0.78
CA MET A 180 -2.55 -19.76 -0.18
C MET A 180 -1.48 -20.59 -0.90
N ILE A 181 -1.31 -20.32 -2.21
CA ILE A 181 -0.14 -20.72 -2.98
C ILE A 181 0.76 -19.47 -3.05
N PRO A 182 1.94 -19.47 -2.44
CA PRO A 182 2.83 -18.32 -2.47
C PRO A 182 3.25 -18.02 -3.91
N GLY A 183 3.52 -16.75 -4.18
CA GLY A 183 4.10 -16.35 -5.46
C GLY A 183 5.60 -16.62 -5.53
N THR A 184 6.15 -16.39 -6.70
CA THR A 184 7.54 -16.75 -7.02
C THR A 184 8.57 -15.75 -6.47
N LEU A 185 8.16 -14.51 -6.20
CA LEU A 185 9.02 -13.45 -5.71
C LEU A 185 8.75 -13.13 -4.23
N LYS A 186 9.79 -12.72 -3.51
CA LYS A 186 9.74 -12.29 -2.13
C LYS A 186 9.79 -10.76 -2.02
N GLY A 187 9.33 -10.20 -0.90
CA GLY A 187 9.41 -8.75 -0.66
C GLY A 187 8.74 -7.93 -1.76
N CYS A 188 7.63 -8.41 -2.33
CA CYS A 188 6.89 -7.64 -3.33
C CYS A 188 5.37 -7.81 -3.23
N LYS A 189 4.66 -6.76 -3.59
CA LYS A 189 3.21 -6.70 -3.77
C LYS A 189 2.92 -6.40 -5.24
N ALA A 190 1.88 -7.00 -5.81
CA ALA A 190 1.50 -6.73 -7.20
C ALA A 190 -0.02 -6.86 -7.41
N ILE A 191 -0.52 -6.06 -8.34
CA ILE A 191 -1.88 -6.12 -8.90
C ILE A 191 -1.80 -5.99 -10.42
N GLY A 192 -2.82 -6.47 -11.11
CA GLY A 192 -3.01 -6.20 -12.52
C GLY A 192 -4.12 -5.19 -12.73
N TRP A 193 -3.93 -4.25 -13.63
CA TRP A 193 -4.93 -3.25 -14.00
C TRP A 193 -4.88 -2.92 -15.49
N TYR A 194 -5.78 -2.08 -15.96
CA TYR A 194 -5.81 -1.55 -17.31
C TYR A 194 -5.65 -0.05 -17.25
N ILE A 195 -4.83 0.50 -18.12
CA ILE A 195 -4.62 1.94 -18.25
C ILE A 195 -5.27 2.40 -19.55
N GLU A 196 -6.35 3.16 -19.43
CA GLU A 196 -7.13 3.61 -20.57
C GLU A 196 -6.32 4.52 -21.49
N GLU A 197 -5.53 5.44 -20.94
CA GLU A 197 -4.70 6.38 -21.66
C GLU A 197 -3.66 5.70 -22.57
N TYR A 198 -3.19 4.50 -22.17
CA TYR A 198 -2.21 3.74 -22.94
C TYR A 198 -2.83 2.59 -23.74
N GLY A 199 -4.10 2.26 -23.48
CA GLY A 199 -4.78 1.13 -24.10
C GLY A 199 -4.15 -0.24 -23.79
N ILE A 200 -3.49 -0.39 -22.64
CA ILE A 200 -2.76 -1.59 -22.28
C ILE A 200 -3.04 -2.05 -20.84
N ALA A 201 -2.93 -3.36 -20.62
CA ALA A 201 -2.90 -3.90 -19.27
C ALA A 201 -1.48 -3.86 -18.70
N GLN A 202 -1.38 -3.62 -17.41
CA GLN A 202 -0.11 -3.54 -16.67
C GLN A 202 -0.11 -4.49 -15.47
N VAL A 203 1.07 -4.98 -15.11
CA VAL A 203 1.36 -5.51 -13.78
C VAL A 203 2.01 -4.38 -12.99
N SER A 204 1.27 -3.81 -12.04
CA SER A 204 1.78 -2.81 -11.11
C SER A 204 2.37 -3.51 -9.90
N MET A 205 3.62 -3.23 -9.58
CA MET A 205 4.37 -3.89 -8.52
C MET A 205 5.05 -2.88 -7.59
N ASN A 206 4.95 -3.15 -6.29
CA ASN A 206 5.76 -2.51 -5.27
C ASN A 206 6.77 -3.53 -4.73
N ILE A 207 8.05 -3.33 -5.04
CA ILE A 207 9.16 -4.10 -4.47
C ILE A 207 9.47 -3.46 -3.12
N THR A 208 9.17 -4.16 -2.04
CA THR A 208 9.34 -3.70 -0.65
C THR A 208 10.67 -4.18 -0.05
N ASP A 209 11.31 -5.14 -0.68
CA ASP A 209 12.67 -5.60 -0.37
C ASP A 209 13.46 -5.82 -1.67
N ILE A 210 14.24 -4.81 -2.05
CA ILE A 210 15.05 -4.82 -3.27
C ILE A 210 16.24 -5.80 -3.22
N ARG A 211 16.60 -6.28 -2.03
CA ARG A 211 17.66 -7.27 -1.86
C ARG A 211 17.13 -8.67 -2.12
N ALA A 212 15.91 -8.94 -1.66
CA ALA A 212 15.22 -10.21 -1.92
C ALA A 212 14.75 -10.32 -3.38
N THR A 213 14.26 -9.21 -3.96
CA THR A 213 13.79 -9.16 -5.36
C THR A 213 14.35 -7.91 -6.05
N PRO A 214 15.53 -7.99 -6.66
CA PRO A 214 16.06 -6.94 -7.53
C PRO A 214 15.14 -6.68 -8.73
N LEU A 215 15.14 -5.44 -9.24
CA LEU A 215 14.22 -5.02 -10.31
C LEU A 215 14.30 -5.88 -11.58
N HIS A 216 15.52 -6.28 -12.00
CA HIS A 216 15.71 -7.13 -13.18
C HIS A 216 15.09 -8.53 -12.97
N VAL A 217 15.22 -9.10 -11.77
CA VAL A 217 14.59 -10.39 -11.42
C VAL A 217 13.06 -10.28 -11.48
N ALA A 218 12.49 -9.18 -10.97
CA ALA A 218 11.07 -8.93 -11.07
C ALA A 218 10.60 -8.83 -12.53
N PHE A 219 11.35 -8.12 -13.38
CA PHE A 219 11.06 -7.99 -14.81
C PHE A 219 11.10 -9.35 -15.53
N GLU A 220 12.16 -10.09 -15.36
CA GLU A 220 12.34 -11.42 -15.99
C GLU A 220 11.22 -12.39 -15.58
N GLU A 221 10.86 -12.38 -14.30
CA GLU A 221 9.79 -13.27 -13.82
C GLU A 221 8.41 -12.88 -14.37
N VAL A 222 8.10 -11.58 -14.46
CA VAL A 222 6.86 -11.11 -15.11
C VAL A 222 6.83 -11.53 -16.59
N CYS A 223 7.94 -11.38 -17.31
CA CYS A 223 8.06 -11.83 -18.70
C CYS A 223 7.86 -13.34 -18.81
N ARG A 224 8.49 -14.13 -17.97
CA ARG A 224 8.35 -15.58 -17.93
C ARG A 224 6.88 -16.01 -17.71
N GLN A 225 6.21 -15.40 -16.73
CA GLN A 225 4.80 -15.70 -16.45
C GLN A 225 3.89 -15.28 -17.62
N TYR A 226 4.20 -14.21 -18.31
CA TYR A 226 3.46 -13.77 -19.49
C TYR A 226 3.59 -14.77 -20.64
N LEU A 227 4.82 -15.22 -20.93
CA LEU A 227 5.09 -16.21 -21.99
C LEU A 227 4.41 -17.56 -21.71
N ILE A 228 4.44 -18.05 -20.48
CA ILE A 228 3.74 -19.26 -20.05
C ILE A 228 2.25 -19.14 -20.40
N ARG A 229 1.63 -18.00 -20.12
CA ARG A 229 0.19 -17.78 -20.38
C ARG A 229 -0.15 -17.65 -21.85
N LEU A 230 0.76 -17.10 -22.66
CA LEU A 230 0.60 -17.09 -24.12
C LEU A 230 0.64 -18.51 -24.69
N ARG A 231 1.55 -19.37 -24.20
CA ARG A 231 1.60 -20.78 -24.60
C ARG A 231 0.32 -21.53 -24.23
N TYR A 232 -0.16 -21.40 -23.00
CA TYR A 232 -1.42 -22.01 -22.58
C TYR A 232 -2.65 -21.50 -23.36
N ALA A 233 -2.59 -20.30 -23.90
CA ALA A 233 -3.64 -19.74 -24.76
C ALA A 233 -3.48 -20.12 -26.23
N GLY A 234 -2.48 -20.92 -26.62
CA GLY A 234 -2.19 -21.27 -28.02
C GLY A 234 -1.74 -20.10 -28.87
N GLN A 235 -1.25 -19.03 -28.25
CA GLN A 235 -0.77 -17.81 -28.93
C GLN A 235 0.74 -17.85 -29.21
N LEU A 236 1.43 -18.84 -28.68
CA LEU A 236 2.82 -19.17 -28.95
C LEU A 236 2.98 -20.68 -29.08
N PRO A 237 3.92 -21.17 -29.93
CA PRO A 237 4.26 -22.57 -30.05
C PRO A 237 4.88 -23.16 -28.77
#